data_7ad3dd2cb263747026049cd9b5c39dbd
#
_entry.id   7ad3dd2cb263747026049cd9b5c39dbd
#
_cell.length_a   1.000
_cell.length_b   1.000
_cell.length_c   1.000
_cell.angle_alpha   90.00
_cell.angle_beta   90.00
_cell.angle_gamma   90.00
#
_symmetry.space_group_name_H-M   'P 1'
#
loop_
_entity.id
_entity.type
_entity.pdbx_description
1 polymer ?
#
loop_
_entity_poly.entity_id
_entity_poly.type
_entity_poly.pdbx_seq_one_letter_code
_entity_poly.pdbx_strand_id
1 'polypeptide(L)'
;RDQPRSRGLGDVYKRQVTLVSCLIFNIRAKSFYKQLSVLFGLFVGYVTAYFYGMVDLSRLTEVSLVSLPVFMPYFLEFHYDAIFSVFLIFLVSATETLGDTSALAAMGFNREAKDREISGSIAVDGFVSAVSSLFGCLPITSFSQNVGLIAMTRVVNRKAIASGAVIMVLAGLVPALGVILASLPEAVLGGCTLMMFGSIVTVSYTHLRA
;
A
#
# COMPACT_ATOMS: atom_id res chain seq x y z
N ARG A 1 -10.55 0.38 34.63
CA ARG A 1 -10.61 1.86 34.37
C ARG A 1 -9.24 2.33 33.91
N ASP A 2 -8.85 1.95 32.69
CA ASP A 2 -7.59 2.39 32.09
C ASP A 2 -7.75 3.82 31.59
N GLN A 3 -6.94 4.71 32.13
CA GLN A 3 -6.98 6.12 31.77
C GLN A 3 -6.58 6.30 30.29
N PRO A 4 -7.34 7.11 29.50
CA PRO A 4 -7.05 7.32 28.08
C PRO A 4 -5.65 7.90 27.79
N ARG A 5 -5.00 8.51 28.78
CA ARG A 5 -3.64 9.08 28.66
C ARG A 5 -2.52 8.04 28.55
N SER A 6 -2.64 6.90 29.21
CA SER A 6 -1.59 5.87 29.19
C SER A 6 -1.57 5.12 27.85
N ARG A 7 -2.72 4.94 27.20
CA ARG A 7 -2.80 4.36 25.86
C ARG A 7 -2.15 5.28 24.81
N GLY A 8 -2.39 6.59 24.88
CA GLY A 8 -1.84 7.54 23.92
C GLY A 8 -0.31 7.63 23.93
N LEU A 9 0.33 7.61 25.11
CA LEU A 9 1.80 7.63 25.21
C LEU A 9 2.43 6.34 24.68
N GLY A 10 1.85 5.17 24.99
CA GLY A 10 2.31 3.89 24.46
C GLY A 10 2.25 3.83 22.93
N ASP A 11 1.20 4.40 22.33
CA ASP A 11 1.03 4.44 20.88
C ASP A 11 2.03 5.38 20.21
N VAL A 12 2.37 6.52 20.84
CA VAL A 12 3.41 7.43 20.35
C VAL A 12 4.78 6.75 20.32
N TYR A 13 5.18 6.04 21.38
CA TYR A 13 6.45 5.32 21.42
C TYR A 13 6.54 4.24 20.32
N LYS A 14 5.45 3.52 20.05
CA LYS A 14 5.42 2.48 19.02
C LYS A 14 5.52 3.06 17.62
N ARG A 15 4.83 4.18 17.35
CA ARG A 15 4.99 4.91 16.10
C ARG A 15 6.43 5.34 15.89
N GLN A 16 7.06 5.85 16.96
CA GLN A 16 8.48 6.25 16.93
C GLN A 16 9.40 5.06 16.68
N VAL A 17 9.20 3.93 17.37
CA VAL A 17 10.02 2.72 17.18
C VAL A 17 9.92 2.23 15.74
N THR A 18 8.71 2.14 15.20
CA THR A 18 8.50 1.73 13.81
C THR A 18 9.17 2.70 12.84
N LEU A 19 8.93 4.00 12.99
CA LEU A 19 9.50 5.04 12.13
C LEU A 19 11.04 5.05 12.20
N VAL A 20 11.60 4.99 13.40
CA VAL A 20 13.06 4.97 13.61
C VAL A 20 13.67 3.71 13.02
N SER A 21 13.02 2.55 13.18
CA SER A 21 13.48 1.30 12.57
C SER A 21 13.48 1.36 11.04
N CYS A 22 12.40 1.90 10.44
CA CYS A 22 12.35 2.17 8.99
C CYS A 22 13.50 3.09 8.55
N LEU A 23 13.72 4.18 9.30
CA LEU A 23 14.71 5.19 8.95
C LEU A 23 16.14 4.64 9.06
N ILE A 24 16.47 3.94 10.15
CA ILE A 24 17.78 3.32 10.35
C ILE A 24 18.07 2.31 9.23
N PHE A 25 17.08 1.48 8.90
CA PHE A 25 17.24 0.51 7.81
C PHE A 25 17.39 1.22 6.47
N ASN A 26 16.60 2.25 6.18
CA ASN A 26 16.69 3.03 4.95
C ASN A 26 18.07 3.70 4.77
N ILE A 27 18.66 4.23 5.84
CA ILE A 27 19.96 4.87 5.82
C ILE A 27 21.08 3.84 5.63
N ARG A 28 20.97 2.68 6.27
CA ARG A 28 22.00 1.63 6.21
C ARG A 28 21.89 0.71 5.01
N ALA A 29 20.69 0.55 4.45
CA ALA A 29 20.46 -0.32 3.32
C ALA A 29 21.02 0.27 2.02
N LYS A 30 21.62 -0.58 1.20
CA LYS A 30 22.14 -0.20 -0.11
C LYS A 30 21.09 -0.46 -1.20
N SER A 31 20.91 0.53 -2.09
CA SER A 31 20.16 0.40 -3.35
C SER A 31 18.82 -0.35 -3.18
N PHE A 32 18.69 -1.56 -3.68
CA PHE A 32 17.48 -2.37 -3.68
C PHE A 32 16.85 -2.55 -2.28
N TYR A 33 17.66 -2.76 -1.25
CA TYR A 33 17.19 -2.99 0.11
C TYR A 33 16.52 -1.75 0.74
N LYS A 34 16.75 -0.55 0.22
CA LYS A 34 16.05 0.66 0.70
C LYS A 34 14.53 0.55 0.54
N GLN A 35 14.07 -0.11 -0.52
CA GLN A 35 12.63 -0.30 -0.77
C GLN A 35 12.00 -1.25 0.26
N LEU A 36 12.79 -2.14 0.85
CA LEU A 36 12.33 -3.05 1.91
C LEU A 36 12.29 -2.39 3.30
N SER A 37 12.71 -1.12 3.42
CA SER A 37 12.74 -0.41 4.70
C SER A 37 11.38 -0.33 5.38
N VAL A 38 10.32 -0.14 4.60
CA VAL A 38 8.94 -0.10 5.12
C VAL A 38 8.51 -1.48 5.63
N LEU A 39 8.81 -2.54 4.87
CA LEU A 39 8.52 -3.92 5.29
C LEU A 39 9.31 -4.30 6.54
N PHE A 40 10.57 -3.91 6.61
CA PHE A 40 11.40 -4.15 7.80
C PHE A 40 10.85 -3.41 9.02
N GLY A 41 10.50 -2.14 8.87
CA GLY A 41 9.88 -1.36 9.95
C GLY A 41 8.53 -1.91 10.39
N LEU A 42 7.73 -2.39 9.44
CA LEU A 42 6.46 -3.06 9.72
C LEU A 42 6.68 -4.36 10.49
N PHE A 43 7.67 -5.16 10.11
CA PHE A 43 8.04 -6.39 10.82
C PHE A 43 8.51 -6.09 12.25
N VAL A 44 9.44 -5.15 12.44
CA VAL A 44 9.93 -4.75 13.77
C VAL A 44 8.79 -4.16 14.60
N GLY A 45 7.96 -3.30 14.01
CA GLY A 45 6.78 -2.74 14.67
C GLY A 45 5.76 -3.79 15.08
N TYR A 46 5.55 -4.81 14.25
CA TYR A 46 4.64 -5.92 14.55
C TYR A 46 5.18 -6.79 15.71
N VAL A 47 6.46 -7.14 15.66
CA VAL A 47 7.12 -7.91 16.71
C VAL A 47 7.08 -7.16 18.05
N THR A 48 7.38 -5.87 18.05
CA THR A 48 7.27 -5.06 19.27
C THR A 48 5.84 -5.00 19.79
N ALA A 49 4.85 -4.81 18.92
CA ALA A 49 3.43 -4.79 19.28
C ALA A 49 2.96 -6.14 19.85
N TYR A 50 3.47 -7.25 19.33
CA TYR A 50 3.20 -8.59 19.86
C TYR A 50 3.71 -8.76 21.28
N PHE A 51 4.95 -8.35 21.58
CA PHE A 51 5.49 -8.39 22.94
C PHE A 51 4.74 -7.51 23.95
N TYR A 52 4.11 -6.44 23.46
CA TYR A 52 3.25 -5.60 24.31
C TYR A 52 1.79 -6.10 24.40
N GLY A 53 1.48 -7.28 23.85
CA GLY A 53 0.16 -7.90 23.94
C GLY A 53 -0.94 -7.14 23.18
N MET A 54 -0.58 -6.37 22.14
CA MET A 54 -1.54 -5.57 21.36
C MET A 54 -2.03 -6.30 20.11
N VAL A 55 -1.41 -7.39 19.75
CA VAL A 55 -1.75 -8.18 18.56
C VAL A 55 -2.68 -9.30 18.98
N ASP A 56 -3.92 -9.25 18.52
CA ASP A 56 -4.89 -10.32 18.73
C ASP A 56 -4.84 -11.31 17.56
N LEU A 57 -4.24 -12.46 17.81
CA LEU A 57 -4.13 -13.57 16.87
C LEU A 57 -5.18 -14.66 17.11
N SER A 58 -6.12 -14.45 18.04
CA SER A 58 -7.15 -15.46 18.36
C SER A 58 -7.98 -15.82 17.12
N ARG A 59 -8.22 -14.87 16.24
CA ARG A 59 -8.93 -15.07 14.99
C ARG A 59 -8.22 -15.98 13.99
N LEU A 60 -6.90 -16.21 14.12
CA LEU A 60 -6.17 -17.10 13.23
C LEU A 60 -6.62 -18.56 13.35
N THR A 61 -7.09 -18.96 14.52
CA THR A 61 -7.57 -20.33 14.77
C THR A 61 -8.96 -20.59 14.19
N GLU A 62 -9.71 -19.53 13.90
CA GLU A 62 -11.09 -19.60 13.41
C GLU A 62 -11.20 -19.51 11.88
N VAL A 63 -10.08 -19.19 11.22
CA VAL A 63 -10.08 -18.90 9.77
C VAL A 63 -9.77 -20.15 8.95
N SER A 64 -10.52 -20.32 7.88
CA SER A 64 -10.28 -21.40 6.90
C SER A 64 -8.93 -21.20 6.19
N LEU A 65 -8.33 -22.30 5.73
CA LEU A 65 -7.06 -22.25 5.00
C LEU A 65 -7.18 -21.50 3.67
N VAL A 66 -8.32 -21.61 3.01
CA VAL A 66 -8.62 -20.95 1.74
C VAL A 66 -10.04 -20.41 1.77
N SER A 67 -10.24 -19.21 1.28
CA SER A 67 -11.55 -18.58 1.15
C SER A 67 -11.70 -17.96 -0.23
N LEU A 68 -12.84 -18.16 -0.83
CA LEU A 68 -13.20 -17.52 -2.09
C LEU A 68 -13.84 -16.16 -1.81
N PRO A 69 -13.62 -15.17 -2.67
CA PRO A 69 -14.25 -13.86 -2.53
C PRO A 69 -15.78 -13.98 -2.65
N VAL A 70 -16.48 -13.33 -1.77
CA VAL A 70 -17.96 -13.28 -1.78
C VAL A 70 -18.40 -12.16 -2.71
N PHE A 71 -19.27 -12.52 -3.66
CA PHE A 71 -19.85 -11.53 -4.57
C PHE A 71 -20.95 -10.76 -3.87
N MET A 72 -20.92 -9.42 -3.95
CA MET A 72 -21.87 -8.49 -3.36
C MET A 72 -22.14 -8.75 -1.85
N PRO A 73 -21.11 -8.67 -0.99
CA PRO A 73 -21.27 -8.89 0.46
C PRO A 73 -22.12 -7.80 1.13
N TYR A 74 -22.33 -6.67 0.45
CA TYR A 74 -23.14 -5.54 0.92
C TYR A 74 -24.23 -5.21 -0.09
N PHE A 75 -25.38 -4.72 0.39
CA PHE A 75 -26.40 -4.16 -0.48
C PHE A 75 -25.94 -2.84 -1.09
N LEU A 76 -26.32 -2.63 -2.35
CA LEU A 76 -26.05 -1.38 -3.06
C LEU A 76 -27.02 -0.30 -2.57
N GLU A 77 -26.48 0.70 -1.92
CA GLU A 77 -27.20 1.90 -1.54
C GLU A 77 -26.61 3.10 -2.28
N PHE A 78 -27.48 3.96 -2.83
CA PHE A 78 -27.05 5.13 -3.58
C PHE A 78 -27.21 6.38 -2.72
N HIS A 79 -26.10 6.93 -2.26
CA HIS A 79 -26.04 8.20 -1.55
C HIS A 79 -25.30 9.24 -2.39
N TYR A 80 -25.97 10.32 -2.76
CA TYR A 80 -25.39 11.37 -3.62
C TYR A 80 -24.10 11.97 -3.03
N ASP A 81 -24.08 12.18 -1.72
CA ASP A 81 -22.91 12.71 -1.00
C ASP A 81 -21.69 11.78 -1.10
N ALA A 82 -21.92 10.48 -0.97
CA ALA A 82 -20.89 9.47 -1.13
C ALA A 82 -20.39 9.39 -2.57
N ILE A 83 -21.27 9.42 -3.56
CA ILE A 83 -20.92 9.41 -4.97
C ILE A 83 -20.06 10.62 -5.32
N PHE A 84 -20.46 11.81 -4.88
CA PHE A 84 -19.70 13.04 -5.14
C PHE A 84 -18.33 13.01 -4.46
N SER A 85 -18.26 12.56 -3.21
CA SER A 85 -16.99 12.43 -2.48
C SER A 85 -16.03 11.44 -3.16
N VAL A 86 -16.53 10.27 -3.56
CA VAL A 86 -15.74 9.26 -4.27
C VAL A 86 -15.29 9.79 -5.63
N PHE A 87 -16.15 10.51 -6.36
CA PHE A 87 -15.77 11.13 -7.63
C PHE A 87 -14.60 12.11 -7.47
N LEU A 88 -14.62 12.97 -6.45
CA LEU A 88 -13.51 13.88 -6.17
C LEU A 88 -12.21 13.12 -5.85
N ILE A 89 -12.30 12.04 -5.06
CA ILE A 89 -11.15 11.20 -4.75
C ILE A 89 -10.60 10.56 -6.03
N PHE A 90 -11.45 10.09 -6.93
CA PHE A 90 -11.02 9.53 -8.21
C PHE A 90 -10.34 10.57 -9.13
N LEU A 91 -10.75 11.83 -9.10
CA LEU A 91 -10.05 12.88 -9.83
C LEU A 91 -8.60 13.06 -9.33
N VAL A 92 -8.40 13.02 -8.01
CA VAL A 92 -7.06 13.07 -7.41
C VAL A 92 -6.26 11.82 -7.78
N SER A 93 -6.85 10.63 -7.65
CA SER A 93 -6.22 9.37 -8.03
C SER A 93 -5.82 9.34 -9.51
N ALA A 94 -6.66 9.88 -10.40
CA ALA A 94 -6.34 9.96 -11.83
C ALA A 94 -5.10 10.83 -12.11
N THR A 95 -4.91 11.93 -11.35
CA THR A 95 -3.70 12.74 -11.47
C THR A 95 -2.44 12.01 -10.97
N GLU A 96 -2.57 11.21 -9.93
CA GLU A 96 -1.50 10.33 -9.42
C GLU A 96 -1.13 9.29 -10.47
N THR A 97 -2.11 8.57 -11.03
CA THR A 97 -1.90 7.56 -12.08
C THR A 97 -1.25 8.15 -13.33
N LEU A 98 -1.62 9.38 -13.72
CA LEU A 98 -0.98 10.10 -14.80
C LEU A 98 0.52 10.34 -14.51
N GLY A 99 0.83 10.80 -13.31
CA GLY A 99 2.21 11.02 -12.86
C GLY A 99 3.02 9.73 -12.85
N ASP A 100 2.47 8.66 -12.26
CA ASP A 100 3.12 7.35 -12.16
C ASP A 100 3.35 6.72 -13.54
N THR A 101 2.38 6.79 -14.44
CA THR A 101 2.51 6.26 -15.81
C THR A 101 3.60 7.00 -16.58
N SER A 102 3.65 8.32 -16.44
CA SER A 102 4.68 9.15 -17.08
C SER A 102 6.07 8.86 -16.51
N ALA A 103 6.19 8.76 -15.20
CA ALA A 103 7.44 8.42 -14.53
C ALA A 103 7.91 7.00 -14.88
N LEU A 104 6.98 6.05 -14.97
CA LEU A 104 7.27 4.67 -15.37
C LEU A 104 7.80 4.58 -16.80
N ALA A 105 7.19 5.32 -17.72
CA ALA A 105 7.65 5.40 -19.12
C ALA A 105 9.05 5.99 -19.22
N ALA A 106 9.32 7.07 -18.48
CA ALA A 106 10.63 7.71 -18.43
C ALA A 106 11.70 6.81 -17.80
N MET A 107 11.43 6.21 -16.64
CA MET A 107 12.38 5.39 -15.90
C MET A 107 12.59 4.01 -16.49
N GLY A 108 11.52 3.37 -16.97
CA GLY A 108 11.55 2.00 -17.48
C GLY A 108 11.97 1.91 -18.94
N PHE A 109 11.48 2.82 -19.79
CA PHE A 109 11.65 2.77 -21.23
C PHE A 109 12.46 3.93 -21.80
N ASN A 110 12.89 4.87 -20.95
CA ASN A 110 13.65 6.07 -21.35
C ASN A 110 12.98 6.89 -22.46
N ARG A 111 11.66 7.04 -22.39
CA ARG A 111 10.82 7.81 -23.31
C ARG A 111 9.64 8.44 -22.58
N GLU A 112 8.99 9.37 -23.22
CA GLU A 112 7.72 9.91 -22.74
C GLU A 112 6.58 8.89 -22.83
N ALA A 113 5.61 9.01 -21.93
CA ALA A 113 4.40 8.21 -21.98
C ALA A 113 3.52 8.63 -23.16
N LYS A 114 2.92 7.67 -23.84
CA LYS A 114 1.96 7.95 -24.90
C LYS A 114 0.58 8.21 -24.31
N ASP A 115 -0.21 9.07 -24.94
CA ASP A 115 -1.57 9.39 -24.52
C ASP A 115 -2.43 8.13 -24.32
N ARG A 116 -2.24 7.12 -25.18
CA ARG A 116 -2.93 5.84 -25.06
C ARG A 116 -2.53 5.04 -23.81
N GLU A 117 -1.30 5.17 -23.33
CA GLU A 117 -0.82 4.50 -22.12
C GLU A 117 -1.40 5.20 -20.90
N ILE A 118 -1.43 6.52 -20.89
CA ILE A 118 -2.00 7.33 -19.81
C ILE A 118 -3.51 7.07 -19.70
N SER A 119 -4.23 7.21 -20.81
CA SER A 119 -5.68 6.97 -20.83
C SER A 119 -6.03 5.53 -20.47
N GLY A 120 -5.21 4.58 -20.93
CA GLY A 120 -5.35 3.16 -20.62
C GLY A 120 -5.17 2.86 -19.14
N SER A 121 -4.16 3.43 -18.46
CA SER A 121 -3.94 3.21 -17.02
C SER A 121 -5.07 3.80 -16.18
N ILE A 122 -5.52 5.01 -16.47
CA ILE A 122 -6.67 5.63 -15.77
C ILE A 122 -7.94 4.79 -15.96
N ALA A 123 -8.19 4.33 -17.18
CA ALA A 123 -9.36 3.50 -17.48
C ALA A 123 -9.30 2.14 -16.74
N VAL A 124 -8.13 1.54 -16.67
CA VAL A 124 -7.93 0.28 -15.91
C VAL A 124 -8.13 0.50 -14.42
N ASP A 125 -7.59 1.56 -13.82
CA ASP A 125 -7.78 1.88 -12.40
C ASP A 125 -9.28 2.05 -12.07
N GLY A 126 -10.02 2.78 -12.90
CA GLY A 126 -11.46 2.95 -12.73
C GLY A 126 -12.24 1.64 -12.90
N PHE A 127 -11.94 0.88 -13.94
CA PHE A 127 -12.62 -0.38 -14.23
C PHE A 127 -12.36 -1.43 -13.14
N VAL A 128 -11.10 -1.62 -12.74
CA VAL A 128 -10.76 -2.63 -11.72
C VAL A 128 -11.27 -2.20 -10.35
N SER A 129 -11.28 -0.89 -10.03
CA SER A 129 -11.92 -0.38 -8.82
C SER A 129 -13.43 -0.66 -8.78
N ALA A 130 -14.12 -0.49 -9.91
CA ALA A 130 -15.54 -0.84 -10.02
C ALA A 130 -15.78 -2.35 -9.84
N VAL A 131 -14.93 -3.19 -10.43
CA VAL A 131 -15.00 -4.65 -10.25
C VAL A 131 -14.69 -5.05 -8.82
N SER A 132 -13.63 -4.49 -8.20
CA SER A 132 -13.28 -4.81 -6.81
C SER A 132 -14.36 -4.39 -5.81
N SER A 133 -15.07 -3.29 -6.05
CA SER A 133 -16.18 -2.87 -5.19
C SER A 133 -17.33 -3.88 -5.18
N LEU A 134 -17.56 -4.64 -6.26
CA LEU A 134 -18.56 -5.73 -6.29
C LEU A 134 -18.18 -6.89 -5.34
N PHE A 135 -16.92 -7.01 -4.95
CA PHE A 135 -16.45 -7.97 -3.96
C PHE A 135 -16.25 -7.34 -2.57
N GLY A 136 -16.75 -6.12 -2.35
CA GLY A 136 -16.64 -5.41 -1.08
C GLY A 136 -15.22 -4.90 -0.79
N CYS A 137 -14.35 -4.83 -1.81
CA CYS A 137 -13.01 -4.29 -1.67
C CYS A 137 -13.00 -2.78 -1.88
N LEU A 138 -12.01 -2.11 -1.28
CA LEU A 138 -11.76 -0.69 -1.52
C LEU A 138 -11.30 -0.44 -2.97
N PRO A 139 -11.53 0.78 -3.49
CA PRO A 139 -10.96 1.20 -4.76
C PRO A 139 -9.45 1.03 -4.77
N ILE A 140 -8.90 0.67 -5.92
CA ILE A 140 -7.46 0.54 -6.12
C ILE A 140 -6.92 1.76 -6.86
N THR A 141 -5.64 2.04 -6.68
CA THR A 141 -4.89 3.06 -7.41
C THR A 141 -3.50 2.54 -7.75
N SER A 142 -2.78 3.25 -8.62
CA SER A 142 -1.39 2.96 -8.89
C SER A 142 -0.53 3.14 -7.63
N PHE A 143 0.57 2.40 -7.53
CA PHE A 143 1.46 2.43 -6.38
C PHE A 143 2.79 3.08 -6.77
N SER A 144 2.92 4.37 -6.48
CA SER A 144 4.05 5.22 -6.90
C SER A 144 5.43 4.69 -6.50
N GLN A 145 5.52 3.93 -5.40
CA GLN A 145 6.79 3.34 -4.97
C GLN A 145 7.33 2.30 -5.95
N ASN A 146 6.48 1.66 -6.76
CA ASN A 146 6.91 0.73 -7.79
C ASN A 146 7.73 1.43 -8.90
N VAL A 147 7.48 2.71 -9.15
CA VAL A 147 8.28 3.51 -10.09
C VAL A 147 9.73 3.56 -9.63
N GLY A 148 9.96 3.81 -8.33
CA GLY A 148 11.29 3.77 -7.73
C GLY A 148 11.97 2.41 -7.84
N LEU A 149 11.20 1.33 -7.65
CA LEU A 149 11.70 -0.04 -7.80
C LEU A 149 12.15 -0.33 -9.24
N ILE A 150 11.35 0.07 -10.22
CA ILE A 150 11.67 -0.09 -11.64
C ILE A 150 12.88 0.77 -12.04
N ALA A 151 12.97 2.01 -11.55
CA ALA A 151 14.13 2.85 -11.79
C ALA A 151 15.46 2.20 -11.34
N MET A 152 15.41 1.45 -10.23
CA MET A 152 16.57 0.77 -9.66
C MET A 152 16.87 -0.58 -10.32
N THR A 153 15.85 -1.39 -10.57
CA THR A 153 16.01 -2.76 -11.08
C THR A 153 16.03 -2.85 -12.59
N ARG A 154 15.46 -1.85 -13.27
CA ARG A 154 15.25 -1.85 -14.73
C ARG A 154 14.45 -3.05 -15.23
N VAL A 155 13.68 -3.69 -14.35
CA VAL A 155 12.85 -4.83 -14.72
C VAL A 155 11.50 -4.32 -15.21
N VAL A 156 11.33 -4.30 -16.53
CA VAL A 156 10.08 -3.90 -17.22
C VAL A 156 9.41 -5.09 -17.93
N ASN A 157 9.82 -6.31 -17.61
CA ASN A 157 9.31 -7.49 -18.26
C ASN A 157 7.88 -7.80 -17.80
N ARG A 158 6.93 -7.83 -18.74
CA ARG A 158 5.52 -8.14 -18.48
C ARG A 158 5.31 -9.48 -17.79
N LYS A 159 6.13 -10.50 -18.10
CA LYS A 159 6.02 -11.84 -17.47
C LYS A 159 6.39 -11.78 -15.98
N ALA A 160 7.40 -10.99 -15.61
CA ALA A 160 7.78 -10.81 -14.22
C ALA A 160 6.66 -10.09 -13.43
N ILE A 161 6.05 -9.06 -14.01
CA ILE A 161 4.94 -8.33 -13.40
C ILE A 161 3.70 -9.25 -13.27
N ALA A 162 3.39 -10.00 -14.31
CA ALA A 162 2.28 -10.95 -14.31
C ALA A 162 2.47 -12.06 -13.25
N SER A 163 3.68 -12.58 -13.08
CA SER A 163 3.96 -13.58 -12.03
C SER A 163 3.76 -12.99 -10.63
N GLY A 164 4.15 -11.74 -10.41
CA GLY A 164 3.86 -11.01 -9.16
C GLY A 164 2.35 -10.88 -8.90
N ALA A 165 1.59 -10.50 -9.93
CA ALA A 165 0.14 -10.40 -9.83
C ALA A 165 -0.53 -11.75 -9.49
N VAL A 166 -0.06 -12.86 -10.09
CA VAL A 166 -0.55 -14.21 -9.74
C VAL A 166 -0.25 -14.55 -8.28
N ILE A 167 0.94 -14.25 -7.79
CA ILE A 167 1.30 -14.47 -6.37
C ILE A 167 0.38 -13.66 -5.46
N MET A 168 0.07 -12.41 -5.81
CA MET A 168 -0.84 -11.56 -5.04
C MET A 168 -2.27 -12.14 -5.01
N VAL A 169 -2.76 -12.66 -6.14
CA VAL A 169 -4.08 -13.34 -6.19
C VAL A 169 -4.08 -14.58 -5.29
N LEU A 170 -3.05 -15.42 -5.37
CA LEU A 170 -2.93 -16.61 -4.52
C LEU A 170 -2.84 -16.22 -3.03
N ALA A 171 -2.09 -15.19 -2.69
CA ALA A 171 -2.02 -14.67 -1.33
C ALA A 171 -3.38 -14.16 -0.83
N GLY A 172 -4.16 -13.51 -1.69
CA GLY A 172 -5.52 -13.03 -1.38
C GLY A 172 -6.52 -14.17 -1.09
N LEU A 173 -6.28 -15.38 -1.59
CA LEU A 173 -7.11 -16.55 -1.28
C LEU A 173 -6.81 -17.17 0.10
N VAL A 174 -5.77 -16.70 0.80
CA VAL A 174 -5.37 -17.19 2.12
C VAL A 174 -5.82 -16.19 3.20
N PRO A 175 -6.98 -16.42 3.85
CA PRO A 175 -7.53 -15.46 4.83
C PRO A 175 -6.62 -15.21 6.03
N ALA A 176 -5.78 -16.18 6.39
CA ALA A 176 -4.80 -16.03 7.48
C ALA A 176 -3.86 -14.84 7.26
N LEU A 177 -3.46 -14.56 6.00
CA LEU A 177 -2.66 -13.37 5.67
C LEU A 177 -3.45 -12.08 5.91
N GLY A 178 -4.74 -12.09 5.58
CA GLY A 178 -5.63 -10.96 5.85
C GLY A 178 -5.79 -10.68 7.34
N VAL A 179 -5.95 -11.73 8.15
CA VAL A 179 -6.05 -11.60 9.62
C VAL A 179 -4.75 -11.05 10.21
N ILE A 180 -3.59 -11.53 9.76
CA ILE A 180 -2.29 -11.02 10.21
C ILE A 180 -2.15 -9.54 9.87
N LEU A 181 -2.50 -9.14 8.66
CA LEU A 181 -2.45 -7.72 8.25
C LEU A 181 -3.46 -6.86 9.01
N ALA A 182 -4.67 -7.37 9.24
CA ALA A 182 -5.71 -6.67 9.99
C ALA A 182 -5.38 -6.56 11.49
N SER A 183 -4.54 -7.44 12.02
CA SER A 183 -4.09 -7.39 13.42
C SER A 183 -2.98 -6.35 13.66
N LEU A 184 -2.50 -5.68 12.61
CA LEU A 184 -1.50 -4.61 12.72
C LEU A 184 -2.06 -3.42 13.50
N PRO A 185 -1.42 -3.00 14.61
CA PRO A 185 -1.86 -1.82 15.34
C PRO A 185 -1.74 -0.55 14.48
N GLU A 186 -2.70 0.36 14.61
CA GLU A 186 -2.69 1.66 13.92
C GLU A 186 -1.41 2.46 14.16
N ALA A 187 -0.80 2.30 15.34
CA ALA A 187 0.46 2.93 15.66
C ALA A 187 1.61 2.48 14.73
N VAL A 188 1.66 1.18 14.41
CA VAL A 188 2.67 0.62 13.49
C VAL A 188 2.42 1.09 12.06
N LEU A 189 1.17 1.01 11.61
CA LEU A 189 0.77 1.51 10.30
C LEU A 189 1.08 3.00 10.13
N GLY A 190 0.77 3.83 11.15
CA GLY A 190 1.07 5.25 11.13
C GLY A 190 2.56 5.57 11.01
N GLY A 191 3.44 4.80 11.66
CA GLY A 191 4.89 4.94 11.52
C GLY A 191 5.38 4.61 10.10
N CYS A 192 4.87 3.53 9.51
CA CYS A 192 5.17 3.15 8.12
C CYS A 192 4.66 4.19 7.12
N THR A 193 3.44 4.69 7.31
CA THR A 193 2.82 5.70 6.44
C THR A 193 3.63 6.99 6.42
N LEU A 194 4.09 7.47 7.56
CA LEU A 194 4.96 8.65 7.63
C LEU A 194 6.26 8.44 6.84
N MET A 195 6.87 7.25 6.93
CA MET A 195 8.06 6.93 6.16
C MET A 195 7.78 6.85 4.65
N MET A 196 6.62 6.32 4.25
CA MET A 196 6.21 6.26 2.85
C MET A 196 6.05 7.66 2.26
N PHE A 197 5.30 8.55 2.92
CA PHE A 197 5.14 9.92 2.45
C PHE A 197 6.46 10.69 2.44
N GLY A 198 7.30 10.51 3.45
CA GLY A 198 8.64 11.11 3.48
C GLY A 198 9.51 10.66 2.30
N SER A 199 9.43 9.40 1.91
CA SER A 199 10.17 8.89 0.75
C SER A 199 9.66 9.46 -0.58
N ILE A 200 8.35 9.61 -0.75
CA ILE A 200 7.73 10.22 -1.95
C ILE A 200 8.17 11.68 -2.09
N VAL A 201 8.09 12.46 -1.01
CA VAL A 201 8.54 13.86 -1.01
C VAL A 201 10.02 13.99 -1.39
N THR A 202 10.86 13.09 -0.85
CA THR A 202 12.30 13.09 -1.15
C THR A 202 12.58 12.77 -2.61
N VAL A 203 11.89 11.80 -3.20
CA VAL A 203 12.01 11.44 -4.62
C VAL A 203 11.55 12.58 -5.50
N SER A 204 10.39 13.17 -5.21
CA SER A 204 9.86 14.30 -5.97
C SER A 204 10.80 15.51 -5.96
N TYR A 205 11.39 15.84 -4.79
CA TYR A 205 12.32 16.93 -4.66
C TYR A 205 13.63 16.73 -5.43
N THR A 206 14.16 15.49 -5.43
CA THR A 206 15.39 15.17 -6.19
C THR A 206 15.17 15.23 -7.70
N HIS A 207 13.99 14.84 -8.19
CA HIS A 207 13.64 14.94 -9.61
C HIS A 207 13.45 16.37 -10.09
N LEU A 208 12.87 17.25 -9.27
CA LEU A 208 12.72 18.67 -9.62
C LEU A 208 14.06 19.43 -9.69
N ARG A 209 15.10 18.91 -9.05
CA ARG A 209 16.42 19.54 -8.98
C ARG A 209 17.40 19.01 -10.02
N ALA A 210 17.09 17.92 -10.67
CA ALA A 210 17.89 17.29 -11.73
C ALA A 210 17.44 17.75 -13.12
#